data_2c06bc00d0d759032fdc0fdc47960aab
#
_entry.id   2c06bc00d0d759032fdc0fdc47960aab
#
_cell.length_a   1.000
_cell.length_b   1.000
_cell.length_c   1.000
_cell.angle_alpha   90.00
_cell.angle_beta   90.00
_cell.angle_gamma   90.00
#
_symmetry.space_group_name_H-M   'P 1'
#
loop_
_entity.id
_entity.type
_entity.pdbx_description
1 polymer ?
#
loop_
_entity_poly.entity_id
_entity_poly.type
_entity_poly.pdbx_seq_one_letter_code
_entity_poly.pdbx_strand_id
1 'polypeptide(L)'
;MSDPSSGGPGSGGPGSGGPGSGGPGSDDLGTRVAVRRVARVVSLVPSLTESVAATAPGLLVGATDYCTHPADLDVARVGGSKYPDLDRVRALRPDLVLANAEENQLSDIETLRADGVAVWVTGPTTLAGAFVSLRRMLAACGIPDQPAWLDEARRAWSSTYDGSPPSRTAVVPIWRRPWMVLGAGTFAGDVLRRLGIANAYGAGTERYPRVRVAEIRRSGADLVVLPDEPYAFSATDGPEAFPDLDVALVSGRHLTWYGPSLVEARDLLERQLAAARRGSG
;
A
#
# COMPACT_ATOMS: atom_id res chain seq x y z
N MET A 1 27.55 56.06 -24.17
CA MET A 1 26.81 55.30 -25.23
C MET A 1 26.51 53.96 -24.64
N SER A 2 25.26 53.75 -24.42
CA SER A 2 24.67 52.76 -23.49
C SER A 2 24.42 51.43 -24.16
N ASP A 3 24.73 50.36 -23.43
CA ASP A 3 24.37 48.98 -23.76
C ASP A 3 23.12 48.57 -22.96
N PRO A 4 22.07 48.00 -23.56
CA PRO A 4 20.97 47.42 -22.80
C PRO A 4 21.06 45.91 -22.73
N SER A 5 21.07 45.48 -21.50
CA SER A 5 20.86 44.13 -20.93
C SER A 5 19.81 43.26 -21.62
N SER A 6 20.17 42.00 -21.92
CA SER A 6 19.28 40.92 -22.28
C SER A 6 19.02 40.01 -21.05
N GLY A 7 17.79 40.09 -20.54
CA GLY A 7 17.31 39.15 -19.51
C GLY A 7 16.81 37.86 -20.16
N GLY A 8 17.40 36.72 -19.79
CA GLY A 8 16.94 35.40 -20.19
C GLY A 8 15.82 34.90 -19.27
N PRO A 9 14.85 34.10 -19.77
CA PRO A 9 13.77 33.57 -18.97
C PRO A 9 14.26 32.38 -18.10
N GLY A 10 13.99 32.45 -16.84
CA GLY A 10 14.25 31.38 -15.87
C GLY A 10 13.38 30.16 -16.18
N SER A 11 14.04 29.03 -16.42
CA SER A 11 13.43 27.72 -16.54
C SER A 11 13.08 27.20 -15.14
N GLY A 12 11.81 27.33 -14.74
CA GLY A 12 11.26 26.61 -13.61
C GLY A 12 11.12 25.13 -13.95
N GLY A 13 12.01 24.30 -13.41
CA GLY A 13 11.91 22.84 -13.49
C GLY A 13 10.75 22.35 -12.62
N PRO A 14 10.06 21.24 -13.01
CA PRO A 14 9.02 20.66 -12.19
C PRO A 14 9.62 20.09 -10.89
N GLY A 15 9.13 20.55 -9.76
CA GLY A 15 9.54 20.08 -8.44
C GLY A 15 9.24 18.60 -8.28
N SER A 16 10.27 17.82 -7.97
CA SER A 16 10.18 16.42 -7.58
C SER A 16 9.52 16.28 -6.21
N GLY A 17 8.20 16.39 -6.14
CA GLY A 17 7.43 16.01 -4.96
C GLY A 17 7.33 14.49 -4.90
N GLY A 18 8.04 13.86 -3.97
CA GLY A 18 7.86 12.44 -3.69
C GLY A 18 6.43 12.12 -3.23
N PRO A 19 5.92 10.89 -3.43
CA PRO A 19 4.59 10.50 -2.98
C PRO A 19 4.46 10.70 -1.47
N GLY A 20 3.41 11.39 -1.02
CA GLY A 20 3.10 11.66 0.39
C GLY A 20 3.17 13.13 0.84
N SER A 21 3.56 14.09 -0.01
CA SER A 21 3.74 15.52 0.36
C SER A 21 2.50 16.41 0.19
N GLY A 22 1.31 15.84 -0.04
CA GLY A 22 0.08 16.64 -0.22
C GLY A 22 -0.28 17.43 1.04
N GLY A 23 -0.60 18.72 0.88
CA GLY A 23 -1.12 19.59 1.94
C GLY A 23 -2.54 19.21 2.39
N PRO A 24 -3.10 19.92 3.40
CA PRO A 24 -4.47 19.72 3.84
C PRO A 24 -5.44 19.82 2.68
N GLY A 25 -6.32 18.81 2.51
CA GLY A 25 -7.30 18.73 1.42
C GLY A 25 -6.75 18.24 0.07
N SER A 26 -5.50 17.80 0.00
CA SER A 26 -4.93 17.15 -1.19
C SER A 26 -4.63 15.68 -0.92
N ASP A 27 -4.84 14.82 -1.92
CA ASP A 27 -4.50 13.41 -1.87
C ASP A 27 -2.98 13.17 -1.96
N ASP A 28 -2.54 11.89 -1.98
CA ASP A 28 -1.11 11.57 -2.01
C ASP A 28 -0.47 11.80 -3.38
N LEU A 29 -1.28 12.01 -4.44
CA LEU A 29 -0.80 12.47 -5.75
C LEU A 29 -0.72 14.00 -5.85
N GLY A 30 -1.08 14.73 -4.78
CA GLY A 30 -1.10 16.19 -4.77
C GLY A 30 -2.37 16.80 -5.37
N THR A 31 -3.34 15.99 -5.78
CA THR A 31 -4.61 16.47 -6.32
C THR A 31 -5.49 17.02 -5.19
N ARG A 32 -5.94 18.25 -5.34
CA ARG A 32 -6.88 18.86 -4.39
C ARG A 32 -8.27 18.24 -4.56
N VAL A 33 -8.78 17.62 -3.50
CA VAL A 33 -10.10 16.99 -3.48
C VAL A 33 -11.02 17.82 -2.59
N ALA A 34 -11.95 18.54 -3.21
CA ALA A 34 -12.92 19.36 -2.51
C ALA A 34 -14.23 18.59 -2.29
N VAL A 35 -14.47 18.14 -1.08
CA VAL A 35 -15.74 17.51 -0.70
C VAL A 35 -16.39 18.36 0.39
N ARG A 36 -17.66 18.73 0.20
CA ARG A 36 -18.37 19.56 1.20
C ARG A 36 -18.94 18.72 2.34
N ARG A 37 -19.53 17.58 2.04
CA ARG A 37 -20.12 16.65 2.99
C ARG A 37 -20.02 15.24 2.39
N VAL A 38 -19.47 14.30 3.13
CA VAL A 38 -19.39 12.90 2.74
C VAL A 38 -20.42 12.10 3.53
N ALA A 39 -21.31 11.43 2.83
CA ALA A 39 -22.26 10.47 3.38
C ALA A 39 -22.18 9.12 2.63
N ARG A 40 -21.55 9.09 1.46
CA ARG A 40 -21.49 7.93 0.58
C ARG A 40 -20.06 7.73 0.06
N VAL A 41 -19.41 6.69 0.53
CA VAL A 41 -18.05 6.32 0.13
C VAL A 41 -18.08 5.01 -0.64
N VAL A 42 -17.43 4.98 -1.80
CA VAL A 42 -17.06 3.75 -2.49
C VAL A 42 -15.56 3.55 -2.35
N SER A 43 -15.14 2.38 -1.90
CA SER A 43 -13.72 2.07 -1.74
C SER A 43 -13.28 1.03 -2.78
N LEU A 44 -12.22 1.36 -3.53
CA LEU A 44 -11.63 0.47 -4.54
C LEU A 44 -10.43 -0.33 -3.99
N VAL A 45 -10.17 -0.25 -2.68
CA VAL A 45 -8.96 -0.80 -2.05
C VAL A 45 -9.31 -1.49 -0.74
N PRO A 46 -8.88 -2.75 -0.53
CA PRO A 46 -9.19 -3.52 0.67
C PRO A 46 -8.78 -2.84 1.98
N SER A 47 -7.55 -2.34 2.07
CA SER A 47 -7.04 -1.68 3.29
C SER A 47 -7.77 -0.38 3.65
N LEU A 48 -8.22 0.38 2.64
CA LEU A 48 -9.01 1.59 2.84
C LEU A 48 -10.45 1.26 3.22
N THR A 49 -11.01 0.20 2.65
CA THR A 49 -12.33 -0.33 3.04
C THR A 49 -12.33 -0.71 4.51
N GLU A 50 -11.33 -1.49 4.95
CA GLU A 50 -11.17 -1.87 6.36
C GLU A 50 -11.05 -0.64 7.27
N SER A 51 -10.28 0.36 6.85
CA SER A 51 -10.09 1.60 7.62
C SER A 51 -11.38 2.39 7.81
N VAL A 52 -12.21 2.52 6.77
CA VAL A 52 -13.51 3.20 6.87
C VAL A 52 -14.50 2.34 7.64
N ALA A 53 -14.54 1.02 7.40
CA ALA A 53 -15.45 0.11 8.12
C ALA A 53 -15.19 0.10 9.63
N ALA A 54 -13.93 0.12 10.05
CA ALA A 54 -13.55 0.16 11.46
C ALA A 54 -13.82 1.51 12.14
N THR A 55 -14.04 2.57 11.35
CA THR A 55 -14.17 3.94 11.90
C THR A 55 -15.58 4.49 11.74
N ALA A 56 -16.16 4.35 10.56
CA ALA A 56 -17.49 4.90 10.21
C ALA A 56 -18.16 4.00 9.16
N PRO A 57 -18.57 2.75 9.51
CA PRO A 57 -19.09 1.76 8.57
C PRO A 57 -20.29 2.27 7.76
N GLY A 58 -21.12 3.12 8.35
CA GLY A 58 -22.29 3.70 7.68
C GLY A 58 -21.98 4.62 6.49
N LEU A 59 -20.72 5.00 6.27
CA LEU A 59 -20.33 5.76 5.09
C LEU A 59 -20.14 4.86 3.84
N LEU A 60 -19.79 3.58 4.03
CA LEU A 60 -19.52 2.66 2.91
C LEU A 60 -20.82 2.27 2.21
N VAL A 61 -20.89 2.54 0.90
CA VAL A 61 -22.01 2.13 0.03
C VAL A 61 -21.57 1.17 -1.07
N GLY A 62 -20.26 1.00 -1.27
CA GLY A 62 -19.70 0.07 -2.24
C GLY A 62 -18.23 -0.23 -1.97
N ALA A 63 -17.81 -1.43 -2.36
CA ALA A 63 -16.44 -1.90 -2.24
C ALA A 63 -16.11 -2.93 -3.35
N THR A 64 -14.83 -3.18 -3.61
CA THR A 64 -14.43 -4.21 -4.58
C THR A 64 -14.67 -5.62 -4.02
N ASP A 65 -14.63 -6.62 -4.90
CA ASP A 65 -14.78 -8.04 -4.55
C ASP A 65 -13.65 -8.53 -3.63
N TYR A 66 -12.49 -7.87 -3.65
CA TYR A 66 -11.34 -8.17 -2.81
C TYR A 66 -11.39 -7.53 -1.41
N CYS A 67 -12.36 -6.67 -1.15
CA CYS A 67 -12.59 -6.07 0.17
C CYS A 67 -13.28 -7.07 1.09
N THR A 68 -12.52 -8.00 1.65
CA THR A 68 -13.01 -9.13 2.46
C THR A 68 -12.99 -8.85 3.97
N HIS A 69 -12.52 -7.67 4.37
CA HIS A 69 -12.47 -7.25 5.78
C HIS A 69 -13.21 -5.92 5.98
N PRO A 70 -14.11 -5.87 6.99
CA PRO A 70 -14.55 -7.00 7.82
C PRO A 70 -15.34 -8.05 7.00
N ALA A 71 -15.38 -9.30 7.50
CA ALA A 71 -15.98 -10.43 6.77
C ALA A 71 -17.51 -10.29 6.57
N ASP A 72 -18.15 -9.53 7.42
CA ASP A 72 -19.59 -9.24 7.44
C ASP A 72 -19.96 -7.94 6.69
N LEU A 73 -19.04 -7.36 5.92
CA LEU A 73 -19.27 -6.14 5.17
C LEU A 73 -20.37 -6.33 4.09
N ASP A 74 -21.56 -5.82 4.37
CA ASP A 74 -22.72 -5.85 3.47
C ASP A 74 -22.86 -4.53 2.72
N VAL A 75 -22.16 -4.43 1.58
CA VAL A 75 -22.20 -3.29 0.66
C VAL A 75 -22.19 -3.76 -0.79
N ALA A 76 -22.64 -2.90 -1.71
CA ALA A 76 -22.63 -3.21 -3.13
C ALA A 76 -21.20 -3.54 -3.64
N ARG A 77 -21.06 -4.59 -4.44
CA ARG A 77 -19.77 -4.98 -5.03
C ARG A 77 -19.59 -4.34 -6.40
N VAL A 78 -18.42 -3.72 -6.61
CA VAL A 78 -18.10 -2.94 -7.82
C VAL A 78 -16.98 -3.56 -8.66
N GLY A 79 -16.80 -4.88 -8.57
CA GLY A 79 -15.77 -5.61 -9.33
C GLY A 79 -14.38 -5.58 -8.68
N GLY A 80 -13.34 -5.80 -9.47
CA GLY A 80 -11.96 -5.91 -8.97
C GLY A 80 -11.25 -4.57 -8.77
N SER A 81 -10.16 -4.55 -7.95
CA SER A 81 -9.37 -3.33 -7.73
C SER A 81 -8.70 -2.83 -9.01
N LYS A 82 -8.18 -3.75 -9.86
CA LYS A 82 -7.54 -3.38 -11.14
C LYS A 82 -8.54 -3.02 -12.24
N TYR A 83 -9.74 -3.57 -12.18
CA TYR A 83 -10.78 -3.40 -13.20
C TYR A 83 -12.14 -3.24 -12.50
N PRO A 84 -12.38 -2.09 -11.82
CA PRO A 84 -13.66 -1.81 -11.21
C PRO A 84 -14.74 -1.57 -12.30
N ASP A 85 -15.96 -1.93 -11.98
CA ASP A 85 -17.12 -1.58 -12.79
C ASP A 85 -17.49 -0.11 -12.53
N LEU A 86 -16.99 0.79 -13.37
CA LEU A 86 -17.18 2.23 -13.20
C LEU A 86 -18.65 2.64 -13.30
N ASP A 87 -19.49 1.91 -14.05
CA ASP A 87 -20.92 2.20 -14.15
C ASP A 87 -21.63 1.87 -12.84
N ARG A 88 -21.26 0.77 -12.19
CA ARG A 88 -21.74 0.46 -10.83
C ARG A 88 -21.27 1.50 -9.82
N VAL A 89 -20.02 1.93 -9.90
CA VAL A 89 -19.50 3.01 -9.03
C VAL A 89 -20.36 4.26 -9.20
N ARG A 90 -20.64 4.70 -10.44
CA ARG A 90 -21.49 5.87 -10.72
C ARG A 90 -22.93 5.69 -10.22
N ALA A 91 -23.50 4.52 -10.42
CA ALA A 91 -24.87 4.21 -10.00
C ALA A 91 -25.05 4.32 -8.47
N LEU A 92 -23.98 4.08 -7.70
CA LEU A 92 -23.98 4.26 -6.26
C LEU A 92 -23.96 5.74 -5.83
N ARG A 93 -23.74 6.67 -6.76
CA ARG A 93 -23.66 8.13 -6.51
C ARG A 93 -22.81 8.46 -5.28
N PRO A 94 -21.51 8.09 -5.29
CA PRO A 94 -20.62 8.37 -4.18
C PRO A 94 -20.34 9.87 -4.05
N ASP A 95 -20.22 10.36 -2.83
CA ASP A 95 -19.65 11.67 -2.55
C ASP A 95 -18.12 11.64 -2.64
N LEU A 96 -17.53 10.46 -2.39
CA LEU A 96 -16.09 10.22 -2.44
C LEU A 96 -15.79 8.78 -2.84
N VAL A 97 -14.84 8.60 -3.75
CA VAL A 97 -14.24 7.32 -4.09
C VAL A 97 -12.83 7.26 -3.49
N LEU A 98 -12.49 6.17 -2.82
CA LEU A 98 -11.15 5.90 -2.29
C LEU A 98 -10.41 4.97 -3.22
N ALA A 99 -9.19 5.36 -3.60
CA ALA A 99 -8.31 4.63 -4.50
C ALA A 99 -6.86 4.62 -3.98
N ASN A 100 -6.04 3.76 -4.57
CA ASN A 100 -4.59 3.68 -4.30
C ASN A 100 -3.82 3.74 -5.61
N ALA A 101 -2.70 4.45 -5.61
CA ALA A 101 -1.86 4.69 -6.79
C ALA A 101 -1.22 3.40 -7.38
N GLU A 102 -1.08 2.32 -6.60
CA GLU A 102 -0.49 1.05 -7.03
C GLU A 102 -1.55 0.01 -7.41
N GLU A 103 -2.70 0.03 -6.73
CA GLU A 103 -3.73 -0.99 -6.92
C GLU A 103 -4.73 -0.64 -8.02
N ASN A 104 -5.01 0.64 -8.23
CA ASN A 104 -6.00 1.08 -9.21
C ASN A 104 -5.32 1.64 -10.48
N GLN A 105 -5.99 1.55 -11.61
CA GLN A 105 -5.49 2.15 -12.84
C GLN A 105 -5.72 3.66 -12.84
N LEU A 106 -4.69 4.42 -13.23
CA LEU A 106 -4.80 5.88 -13.31
C LEU A 106 -5.90 6.31 -14.29
N SER A 107 -6.09 5.58 -15.39
CA SER A 107 -7.16 5.84 -16.38
C SER A 107 -8.56 5.79 -15.76
N ASP A 108 -8.80 4.85 -14.84
CA ASP A 108 -10.11 4.72 -14.18
C ASP A 108 -10.34 5.86 -13.19
N ILE A 109 -9.28 6.26 -12.47
CA ILE A 109 -9.29 7.41 -11.56
C ILE A 109 -9.60 8.70 -12.35
N GLU A 110 -8.93 8.90 -13.48
CA GLU A 110 -9.12 10.07 -14.35
C GLU A 110 -10.53 10.08 -14.97
N THR A 111 -11.04 8.92 -15.38
CA THR A 111 -12.40 8.78 -15.90
C THR A 111 -13.44 9.18 -14.86
N LEU A 112 -13.34 8.67 -13.63
CA LEU A 112 -14.25 9.06 -12.54
C LEU A 112 -14.19 10.56 -12.24
N ARG A 113 -12.99 11.13 -12.21
CA ARG A 113 -12.79 12.59 -12.01
C ARG A 113 -13.39 13.42 -13.13
N ALA A 114 -13.25 13.00 -14.39
CA ALA A 114 -13.85 13.66 -15.55
C ALA A 114 -15.39 13.64 -15.50
N ASP A 115 -15.97 12.60 -14.90
CA ASP A 115 -17.41 12.48 -14.65
C ASP A 115 -17.88 13.30 -13.42
N GLY A 116 -16.99 14.07 -12.81
CA GLY A 116 -17.30 14.91 -11.64
C GLY A 116 -17.32 14.17 -10.30
N VAL A 117 -16.88 12.91 -10.25
CA VAL A 117 -16.77 12.14 -9.03
C VAL A 117 -15.49 12.53 -8.28
N ALA A 118 -15.60 12.89 -7.01
CA ALA A 118 -14.44 13.15 -6.18
C ALA A 118 -13.69 11.82 -5.92
N VAL A 119 -12.39 11.76 -6.23
CA VAL A 119 -11.54 10.58 -5.99
C VAL A 119 -10.34 10.98 -5.16
N TRP A 120 -10.21 10.34 -3.99
CA TRP A 120 -9.05 10.46 -3.11
C TRP A 120 -8.10 9.29 -3.35
N VAL A 121 -6.86 9.60 -3.72
CA VAL A 121 -5.85 8.58 -4.01
C VAL A 121 -4.81 8.54 -2.89
N THR A 122 -4.62 7.37 -2.30
CA THR A 122 -3.53 7.09 -1.37
C THR A 122 -2.34 6.46 -2.10
N GLY A 123 -1.13 6.61 -1.56
CA GLY A 123 0.08 6.03 -2.17
C GLY A 123 1.28 6.07 -1.23
N PRO A 124 1.15 5.68 0.05
CA PRO A 124 2.27 5.70 0.98
C PRO A 124 3.28 4.60 0.65
N THR A 125 4.55 4.93 0.72
CA THR A 125 5.67 4.01 0.50
C THR A 125 6.40 3.65 1.79
N THR A 126 6.00 4.28 2.90
CA THR A 126 6.58 4.04 4.23
C THR A 126 5.48 3.95 5.28
N LEU A 127 5.76 3.29 6.38
CA LEU A 127 4.83 3.19 7.50
C LEU A 127 4.49 4.57 8.10
N ALA A 128 5.47 5.45 8.23
CA ALA A 128 5.23 6.82 8.69
C ALA A 128 4.33 7.60 7.71
N GLY A 129 4.58 7.44 6.41
CA GLY A 129 3.76 8.00 5.34
C GLY A 129 2.33 7.46 5.36
N ALA A 130 2.16 6.16 5.64
CA ALA A 130 0.85 5.52 5.74
C ALA A 130 -0.01 6.13 6.86
N PHE A 131 0.56 6.38 8.03
CA PHE A 131 -0.17 7.03 9.13
C PHE A 131 -0.62 8.46 8.78
N VAL A 132 0.20 9.20 8.03
CA VAL A 132 -0.16 10.54 7.56
C VAL A 132 -1.25 10.46 6.48
N SER A 133 -1.10 9.55 5.52
CA SER A 133 -2.05 9.31 4.44
C SER A 133 -3.42 8.91 4.97
N LEU A 134 -3.48 7.94 5.88
CA LEU A 134 -4.72 7.47 6.53
C LEU A 134 -5.45 8.59 7.25
N ARG A 135 -4.75 9.38 8.06
CA ARG A 135 -5.37 10.53 8.75
C ARG A 135 -5.98 11.52 7.78
N ARG A 136 -5.28 11.83 6.67
CA ARG A 136 -5.77 12.76 5.64
C ARG A 136 -6.96 12.18 4.89
N MET A 137 -6.92 10.91 4.55
CA MET A 137 -8.02 10.19 3.91
C MET A 137 -9.28 10.16 4.79
N LEU A 138 -9.14 9.84 6.08
CA LEU A 138 -10.26 9.83 7.02
C LEU A 138 -10.85 11.24 7.19
N ALA A 139 -10.02 12.26 7.27
CA ALA A 139 -10.50 13.64 7.28
C ALA A 139 -11.25 14.02 5.99
N ALA A 140 -10.80 13.54 4.81
CA ALA A 140 -11.51 13.72 3.55
C ALA A 140 -12.85 12.96 3.53
N CYS A 141 -12.98 11.85 4.25
CA CYS A 141 -14.25 11.15 4.48
C CYS A 141 -15.19 11.89 5.45
N GLY A 142 -14.80 13.04 5.97
CA GLY A 142 -15.59 13.78 6.96
C GLY A 142 -15.43 13.27 8.40
N ILE A 143 -14.36 12.51 8.66
CA ILE A 143 -13.99 11.98 9.98
C ILE A 143 -12.79 12.79 10.48
N PRO A 144 -13.01 13.90 11.22
CA PRO A 144 -11.92 14.79 11.64
C PRO A 144 -11.10 14.23 12.80
N ASP A 145 -11.74 13.43 13.65
CA ASP A 145 -11.11 12.85 14.83
C ASP A 145 -10.30 11.60 14.46
N GLN A 146 -9.13 11.48 15.05
CA GLN A 146 -8.27 10.32 14.81
C GLN A 146 -8.86 9.09 15.54
N PRO A 147 -9.13 7.97 14.84
CA PRO A 147 -9.67 6.78 15.50
C PRO A 147 -8.64 6.11 16.40
N ALA A 148 -9.10 5.45 17.48
CA ALA A 148 -8.25 4.83 18.48
C ALA A 148 -7.26 3.81 17.86
N TRP A 149 -7.71 3.01 16.88
CA TRP A 149 -6.86 2.03 16.20
C TRP A 149 -5.65 2.66 15.50
N LEU A 150 -5.77 3.89 15.01
CA LEU A 150 -4.64 4.57 14.34
C LEU A 150 -3.57 5.00 15.36
N ASP A 151 -3.97 5.39 16.57
CA ASP A 151 -3.04 5.67 17.67
C ASP A 151 -2.42 4.38 18.22
N GLU A 152 -3.19 3.31 18.31
CA GLU A 152 -2.71 1.99 18.71
C GLU A 152 -1.68 1.46 17.72
N ALA A 153 -1.96 1.51 16.42
CA ALA A 153 -1.01 1.14 15.39
C ALA A 153 0.29 1.95 15.48
N ARG A 154 0.20 3.28 15.68
CA ARG A 154 1.39 4.12 15.88
C ARG A 154 2.20 3.71 17.09
N ARG A 155 1.55 3.40 18.21
CA ARG A 155 2.24 2.92 19.42
C ARG A 155 2.90 1.57 19.18
N ALA A 156 2.21 0.62 18.55
CA ALA A 156 2.76 -0.70 18.24
C ALA A 156 4.06 -0.62 17.42
N TRP A 157 4.18 0.38 16.55
CA TRP A 157 5.34 0.54 15.67
C TRP A 157 6.36 1.59 16.13
N SER A 158 6.13 2.27 17.26
CA SER A 158 7.00 3.38 17.72
C SER A 158 8.40 2.96 18.11
N SER A 159 8.60 1.72 18.55
CA SER A 159 9.87 1.19 19.08
C SER A 159 10.61 0.25 18.11
N THR A 160 10.14 0.11 16.86
CA THR A 160 10.66 -0.92 15.94
C THR A 160 11.94 -0.58 15.21
N TYR A 161 12.38 0.65 15.19
CA TYR A 161 13.59 1.04 14.46
C TYR A 161 14.44 2.00 15.28
N ASP A 162 15.57 1.49 15.75
CA ASP A 162 16.58 2.22 16.52
C ASP A 162 17.75 2.71 15.68
N GLY A 163 17.67 2.55 14.34
CA GLY A 163 18.76 2.89 13.42
C GLY A 163 19.78 1.76 13.21
N SER A 164 19.64 0.62 13.88
CA SER A 164 20.52 -0.52 13.71
C SER A 164 20.47 -1.09 12.29
N PRO A 165 21.59 -1.61 11.75
CA PRO A 165 21.58 -2.28 10.46
C PRO A 165 20.67 -3.53 10.52
N PRO A 166 19.98 -3.86 9.41
CA PRO A 166 19.16 -5.07 9.34
C PRO A 166 19.98 -6.32 9.68
N SER A 167 19.39 -7.23 10.43
CA SER A 167 20.05 -8.48 10.86
C SER A 167 19.97 -9.59 9.80
N ARG A 168 19.02 -9.50 8.88
CA ARG A 168 18.79 -10.46 7.77
C ARG A 168 18.49 -9.73 6.47
N THR A 169 18.75 -10.41 5.37
CA THR A 169 18.37 -9.95 4.03
C THR A 169 17.36 -10.91 3.41
N ALA A 170 16.24 -10.40 2.93
CA ALA A 170 15.19 -11.23 2.35
C ALA A 170 14.88 -10.87 0.90
N VAL A 171 14.45 -11.87 0.14
CA VAL A 171 13.66 -11.67 -1.08
C VAL A 171 12.20 -11.91 -0.75
N VAL A 172 11.33 -11.09 -1.29
CA VAL A 172 9.88 -11.17 -1.08
C VAL A 172 9.19 -11.38 -2.43
N PRO A 173 8.98 -12.62 -2.87
CA PRO A 173 8.13 -12.90 -4.01
C PRO A 173 6.69 -12.47 -3.73
N ILE A 174 6.08 -11.77 -4.69
CA ILE A 174 4.68 -11.34 -4.63
C ILE A 174 3.83 -11.99 -5.71
N TRP A 175 4.45 -12.62 -6.71
CA TRP A 175 3.81 -13.35 -7.80
C TRP A 175 4.71 -14.45 -8.32
N ARG A 176 4.12 -15.54 -8.80
CA ARG A 176 4.84 -16.74 -9.20
C ARG A 176 4.63 -16.98 -10.69
N ARG A 177 4.52 -16.72 -11.61
CA ARG A 177 4.43 -17.06 -13.06
C ARG A 177 3.98 -15.85 -13.89
N PRO A 178 4.94 -14.96 -14.19
CA PRO A 178 6.37 -14.99 -13.89
C PRO A 178 6.66 -14.64 -12.43
N TRP A 179 7.83 -15.00 -11.92
CA TRP A 179 8.26 -14.52 -10.61
C TRP A 179 8.42 -13.01 -10.63
N MET A 180 7.74 -12.37 -9.70
CA MET A 180 7.90 -10.95 -9.42
C MET A 180 8.21 -10.80 -7.92
N VAL A 181 9.12 -9.90 -7.61
CA VAL A 181 9.55 -9.67 -6.22
C VAL A 181 9.31 -8.22 -5.80
N LEU A 182 9.26 -8.02 -4.51
CA LEU A 182 9.22 -6.70 -3.92
C LEU A 182 10.56 -5.99 -4.19
N GLY A 183 10.51 -4.82 -4.79
CA GLY A 183 11.69 -4.00 -5.10
C GLY A 183 11.77 -2.74 -4.26
N ALA A 184 12.26 -1.66 -4.85
CA ALA A 184 12.53 -0.40 -4.18
C ALA A 184 11.25 0.40 -3.87
N GLY A 185 11.30 1.21 -2.82
CA GLY A 185 10.31 2.24 -2.53
C GLY A 185 8.88 1.72 -2.27
N THR A 186 8.74 0.56 -1.64
CA THR A 186 7.46 -0.06 -1.34
C THR A 186 7.13 0.01 0.16
N PHE A 187 5.84 0.13 0.49
CA PHE A 187 5.36 0.11 1.88
C PHE A 187 5.80 -1.17 2.62
N ALA A 188 5.60 -2.35 2.01
CA ALA A 188 6.01 -3.62 2.61
C ALA A 188 7.54 -3.72 2.85
N GLY A 189 8.34 -3.10 1.98
CA GLY A 189 9.79 -3.00 2.17
C GLY A 189 10.17 -2.16 3.40
N ASP A 190 9.45 -1.07 3.67
CA ASP A 190 9.66 -0.26 4.89
C ASP A 190 9.19 -1.01 6.15
N VAL A 191 8.09 -1.75 6.07
CA VAL A 191 7.60 -2.60 7.17
C VAL A 191 8.67 -3.65 7.54
N LEU A 192 9.19 -4.40 6.57
CA LEU A 192 10.24 -5.40 6.81
C LEU A 192 11.52 -4.78 7.37
N ARG A 193 11.93 -3.62 6.84
CA ARG A 193 13.11 -2.90 7.36
C ARG A 193 12.94 -2.54 8.84
N ARG A 194 11.74 -2.16 9.27
CA ARG A 194 11.42 -1.89 10.69
C ARG A 194 11.43 -3.14 11.56
N LEU A 195 11.28 -4.30 10.96
CA LEU A 195 11.43 -5.61 11.62
C LEU A 195 12.86 -6.16 11.50
N GLY A 196 13.84 -5.33 11.13
CA GLY A 196 15.25 -5.69 11.05
C GLY A 196 15.61 -6.53 9.81
N ILE A 197 14.80 -6.49 8.75
CA ILE A 197 15.01 -7.26 7.51
C ILE A 197 15.22 -6.32 6.32
N ALA A 198 16.37 -6.44 5.66
CA ALA A 198 16.64 -5.75 4.41
C ALA A 198 15.95 -6.45 3.23
N ASN A 199 15.46 -5.67 2.27
CA ASN A 199 15.00 -6.21 1.00
C ASN A 199 16.19 -6.31 0.03
N ALA A 200 16.50 -7.51 -0.48
CA ALA A 200 17.58 -7.76 -1.43
C ALA A 200 17.46 -6.95 -2.73
N TYR A 201 16.26 -6.60 -3.13
CA TYR A 201 15.97 -5.79 -4.32
C TYR A 201 15.63 -4.32 -3.99
N GLY A 202 15.79 -3.92 -2.72
CA GLY A 202 15.43 -2.60 -2.23
C GLY A 202 16.28 -1.44 -2.76
N ALA A 203 17.50 -1.71 -3.25
CA ALA A 203 18.39 -0.70 -3.84
C ALA A 203 18.17 -0.48 -5.35
N GLY A 204 17.28 -1.25 -5.99
CA GLY A 204 16.95 -1.12 -7.40
C GLY A 204 16.11 0.13 -7.71
N THR A 205 15.67 0.25 -8.95
CA THR A 205 14.80 1.35 -9.41
C THR A 205 13.34 0.91 -9.60
N GLU A 206 13.11 -0.38 -9.82
CA GLU A 206 11.78 -0.93 -10.04
C GLU A 206 11.13 -1.33 -8.70
N ARG A 207 9.83 -1.09 -8.61
CA ARG A 207 9.05 -1.48 -7.43
C ARG A 207 8.72 -2.97 -7.39
N TYR A 208 8.52 -3.57 -8.56
CA TYR A 208 8.08 -4.96 -8.71
C TYR A 208 8.82 -5.63 -9.86
N PRO A 209 10.16 -5.82 -9.76
CA PRO A 209 10.95 -6.40 -10.83
C PRO A 209 10.56 -7.86 -11.08
N ARG A 210 10.57 -8.22 -12.37
CA ARG A 210 10.47 -9.63 -12.81
C ARG A 210 11.84 -10.26 -12.76
N VAL A 211 11.93 -11.40 -12.09
CA VAL A 211 13.20 -12.10 -11.89
C VAL A 211 13.05 -13.60 -12.13
N ARG A 212 14.14 -14.26 -12.48
CA ARG A 212 14.17 -15.73 -12.57
C ARG A 212 14.44 -16.31 -11.18
N VAL A 213 13.87 -17.48 -10.89
CA VAL A 213 14.09 -18.17 -9.61
C VAL A 213 15.59 -18.40 -9.31
N ALA A 214 16.39 -18.66 -10.34
CA ALA A 214 17.83 -18.80 -10.20
C ALA A 214 18.55 -17.50 -9.79
N GLU A 215 17.98 -16.34 -10.09
CA GLU A 215 18.49 -15.03 -9.65
C GLU A 215 18.11 -14.79 -8.19
N ILE A 216 16.89 -15.17 -7.79
CA ILE A 216 16.48 -15.13 -6.38
C ILE A 216 17.42 -15.97 -5.52
N ARG A 217 17.69 -17.21 -5.92
CA ARG A 217 18.62 -18.11 -5.19
C ARG A 217 20.05 -17.57 -5.07
N ARG A 218 20.48 -16.74 -6.01
CA ARG A 218 21.83 -16.13 -6.03
C ARG A 218 21.87 -14.67 -5.55
N SER A 219 20.77 -14.15 -5.06
CA SER A 219 20.66 -12.74 -4.63
C SER A 219 21.51 -12.39 -3.39
N GLY A 220 22.04 -13.41 -2.68
CA GLY A 220 22.72 -13.23 -1.41
C GLY A 220 21.75 -13.06 -0.22
N ALA A 221 20.45 -13.22 -0.45
CA ALA A 221 19.48 -13.26 0.64
C ALA A 221 19.60 -14.58 1.43
N ASP A 222 19.37 -14.48 2.72
CA ASP A 222 19.32 -15.63 3.65
C ASP A 222 17.89 -16.07 3.97
N LEU A 223 16.89 -15.28 3.54
CA LEU A 223 15.48 -15.48 3.79
C LEU A 223 14.65 -15.25 2.53
N VAL A 224 13.63 -16.08 2.33
CA VAL A 224 12.53 -15.80 1.39
C VAL A 224 11.26 -15.59 2.21
N VAL A 225 10.62 -14.45 2.04
CA VAL A 225 9.34 -14.12 2.68
C VAL A 225 8.24 -14.31 1.66
N LEU A 226 7.34 -15.26 1.90
CA LEU A 226 6.22 -15.62 1.03
C LEU A 226 4.90 -15.18 1.66
N PRO A 227 4.32 -14.05 1.24
CA PRO A 227 3.02 -13.62 1.70
C PRO A 227 1.89 -14.45 1.06
N ASP A 228 0.77 -14.62 1.76
CA ASP A 228 -0.41 -15.32 1.25
C ASP A 228 -1.28 -14.47 0.31
N GLU A 229 -0.88 -13.24 0.03
CA GLU A 229 -1.43 -12.35 -1.01
C GLU A 229 -0.36 -11.34 -1.50
N PRO A 230 -0.47 -10.81 -2.73
CA PRO A 230 -1.53 -11.01 -3.74
C PRO A 230 -1.50 -12.40 -4.40
N TYR A 231 -0.35 -13.12 -4.39
CA TYR A 231 -0.30 -14.53 -4.75
C TYR A 231 -0.43 -15.37 -3.46
N ALA A 232 -1.33 -16.37 -3.50
CA ALA A 232 -1.60 -17.20 -2.34
C ALA A 232 -0.51 -18.26 -2.12
N PHE A 233 0.69 -17.82 -1.69
CA PHE A 233 1.74 -18.75 -1.28
C PHE A 233 1.29 -19.56 -0.06
N SER A 234 1.74 -20.81 -0.01
CA SER A 234 1.37 -21.75 1.05
C SER A 234 2.53 -22.68 1.39
N ALA A 235 2.34 -23.56 2.36
CA ALA A 235 3.36 -24.57 2.71
C ALA A 235 3.69 -25.54 1.55
N THR A 236 2.76 -25.69 0.61
CA THR A 236 2.89 -26.61 -0.54
C THR A 236 3.06 -25.91 -1.88
N ASP A 237 3.03 -24.57 -1.93
CA ASP A 237 3.22 -23.79 -3.15
C ASP A 237 4.07 -22.55 -2.85
N GLY A 238 5.34 -22.61 -3.24
CA GLY A 238 6.35 -21.56 -3.08
C GLY A 238 7.65 -22.04 -2.44
N PRO A 239 7.65 -22.65 -1.23
CA PRO A 239 8.88 -23.08 -0.55
C PRO A 239 9.74 -24.03 -1.35
N GLU A 240 9.16 -24.93 -2.12
CA GLU A 240 9.85 -25.91 -2.96
C GLU A 240 10.74 -25.26 -4.04
N ALA A 241 10.48 -23.99 -4.36
CA ALA A 241 11.35 -23.23 -5.27
C ALA A 241 12.67 -22.80 -4.60
N PHE A 242 12.79 -22.87 -3.27
CA PHE A 242 13.90 -22.30 -2.49
C PHE A 242 14.48 -23.30 -1.47
N PRO A 243 14.92 -24.52 -1.87
CA PRO A 243 15.32 -25.57 -0.93
C PRO A 243 16.56 -25.21 -0.09
N ASP A 244 17.38 -24.27 -0.58
CA ASP A 244 18.64 -23.87 0.06
C ASP A 244 18.50 -22.60 0.95
N LEU A 245 17.33 -21.98 0.98
CA LEU A 245 17.08 -20.75 1.74
C LEU A 245 16.08 -21.02 2.86
N ASP A 246 16.15 -20.20 3.91
CA ASP A 246 15.08 -20.15 4.88
C ASP A 246 13.84 -19.53 4.25
N VAL A 247 12.66 -20.07 4.55
CA VAL A 247 11.38 -19.60 4.03
C VAL A 247 10.47 -19.27 5.19
N ALA A 248 9.91 -18.06 5.19
CA ALA A 248 8.87 -17.61 6.10
C ALA A 248 7.56 -17.42 5.32
N LEU A 249 6.50 -18.12 5.73
CA LEU A 249 5.14 -17.83 5.27
C LEU A 249 4.56 -16.75 6.17
N VAL A 250 4.07 -15.67 5.56
CA VAL A 250 3.57 -14.52 6.30
C VAL A 250 2.19 -14.09 5.79
N SER A 251 1.44 -13.42 6.66
CA SER A 251 0.19 -12.81 6.24
C SER A 251 0.47 -11.60 5.34
N GLY A 252 0.02 -11.68 4.09
CA GLY A 252 0.11 -10.61 3.11
C GLY A 252 -0.67 -9.39 3.57
N ARG A 253 -1.88 -9.57 4.11
CA ARG A 253 -2.67 -8.47 4.68
C ARG A 253 -1.86 -7.65 5.70
N HIS A 254 -1.15 -8.29 6.63
CA HIS A 254 -0.39 -7.59 7.66
C HIS A 254 0.94 -7.00 7.14
N LEU A 255 1.45 -7.52 6.02
CA LEU A 255 2.66 -7.02 5.38
C LEU A 255 2.38 -5.85 4.41
N THR A 256 1.25 -5.89 3.71
CA THR A 256 1.00 -4.98 2.57
C THR A 256 -0.12 -3.97 2.80
N TRP A 257 -1.08 -4.24 3.71
CA TRP A 257 -2.17 -3.31 3.98
C TRP A 257 -1.76 -2.28 5.03
N TYR A 258 -2.19 -1.05 4.84
CA TYR A 258 -2.10 0.01 5.83
C TYR A 258 -3.51 0.39 6.28
N GLY A 259 -3.80 0.07 7.54
CA GLY A 259 -5.13 0.23 8.14
C GLY A 259 -5.17 -0.32 9.57
N PRO A 260 -6.34 -0.71 10.08
CA PRO A 260 -6.52 -1.28 11.40
C PRO A 260 -5.65 -2.53 11.66
N SER A 261 -5.39 -3.34 10.61
CA SER A 261 -4.50 -4.51 10.70
C SER A 261 -3.10 -4.19 11.20
N LEU A 262 -2.64 -2.93 11.09
CA LEU A 262 -1.33 -2.52 11.60
C LEU A 262 -1.21 -2.58 13.11
N VAL A 263 -2.32 -2.63 13.86
CA VAL A 263 -2.31 -2.76 15.32
C VAL A 263 -1.62 -4.06 15.74
N GLU A 264 -1.95 -5.16 15.07
CA GLU A 264 -1.45 -6.51 15.37
C GLU A 264 -0.32 -6.97 14.44
N ALA A 265 -0.10 -6.25 13.32
CA ALA A 265 0.79 -6.67 12.25
C ALA A 265 2.22 -6.90 12.73
N ARG A 266 2.74 -6.05 13.60
CA ARG A 266 4.10 -6.17 14.12
C ARG A 266 4.32 -7.53 14.77
N ASP A 267 3.55 -7.82 15.82
CA ASP A 267 3.74 -9.02 16.63
C ASP A 267 3.47 -10.30 15.82
N LEU A 268 2.49 -10.23 14.89
CA LEU A 268 2.19 -11.35 14.00
C LEU A 268 3.35 -11.62 13.04
N LEU A 269 3.84 -10.60 12.36
CA LEU A 269 4.94 -10.73 11.40
C LEU A 269 6.24 -11.15 12.08
N GLU A 270 6.58 -10.61 13.27
CA GLU A 270 7.75 -11.04 14.06
C GLU A 270 7.68 -12.54 14.35
N ARG A 271 6.54 -13.06 14.79
CA ARG A 271 6.36 -14.50 15.05
C ARG A 271 6.49 -15.34 13.78
N GLN A 272 5.89 -14.90 12.67
CA GLN A 272 5.92 -15.62 11.39
C GLN A 272 7.34 -15.64 10.79
N LEU A 273 8.05 -14.52 10.87
CA LEU A 273 9.44 -14.42 10.41
C LEU A 273 10.40 -15.25 11.28
N ALA A 274 10.18 -15.31 12.60
CA ALA A 274 10.96 -16.16 13.51
C ALA A 274 10.68 -17.66 13.29
N ALA A 275 9.53 -18.02 12.72
CA ALA A 275 9.17 -19.41 12.40
C ALA A 275 9.75 -19.90 11.06
N ALA A 276 10.59 -19.09 10.38
CA ALA A 276 11.22 -19.47 9.11
C ALA A 276 11.97 -20.82 9.22
N ARG A 277 11.83 -21.65 8.17
CA ARG A 277 12.47 -22.96 8.09
C ARG A 277 13.11 -23.13 6.70
N ARG A 278 14.10 -24.03 6.60
CA ARG A 278 14.66 -24.44 5.30
C ARG A 278 13.53 -24.89 4.36
N GLY A 279 13.56 -24.39 3.13
CA GLY A 279 12.66 -24.85 2.10
C GLY A 279 12.83 -26.35 1.92
N SER A 280 11.74 -27.10 2.03
CA SER A 280 11.75 -28.55 1.72
C SER A 280 11.70 -28.71 0.20
N GLY A 281 12.77 -29.31 -0.37
CA GLY A 281 12.81 -29.72 -1.77
C GLY A 281 12.00 -30.99 -2.02
#